data_752682b9b5bf0227ead15f6ddb2876b1
#
_entry.id   752682b9b5bf0227ead15f6ddb2876b1
#
_cell.length_a   1.000
_cell.length_b   1.000
_cell.length_c   1.000
_cell.angle_alpha   90.00
_cell.angle_beta   90.00
_cell.angle_gamma   90.00
#
_symmetry.space_group_name_H-M   'P 1'
#
loop_
_entity.id
_entity.type
_entity.pdbx_description
1 polymer ?
#
loop_
_entity_poly.entity_id
_entity_poly.type
_entity_poly.pdbx_seq_one_letter_code
_entity_poly.pdbx_strand_id
1 'polypeptide(L)'
;IIASSKLSDGIKTRAQTIFQRLGEAESKIHNIPIESVHFHEVGALDAIVDITGFCIGIDALKIDRIISSPLHVGYGTFKCAHGVYPVPGPATAELLRGASIYAKDIEGELVTPTGAAIISTLASGYGRLPQMKIERIGYGAGTRTYPNFPNVLRAVIGEVMSDVDRTPSTITVIEANIDDLNAQVFGFLLDKALAEGALDIFYTPVQMKKNRPGVLLTLLCRPEDREKMCELIFRETTTIGVRYRDEQREILRREHLSVETAYGQIRIKIARGQDGRVINYAPEFEDCRAAAELHGVAVREVQIAALNAYLSKTSDTCHSKVTPS
;
A
#
# COMPACT_ATOMS: atom_id res chain seq x y z
N ILE A 1 15.74 4.06 31.06
CA ILE A 1 16.91 4.56 30.32
C ILE A 1 16.43 5.40 29.14
N ILE A 2 15.63 4.86 28.17
CA ILE A 2 15.20 5.58 26.96
C ILE A 2 14.37 6.83 27.32
N ALA A 3 13.38 6.70 28.21
CA ALA A 3 12.51 7.81 28.63
C ALA A 3 13.29 8.99 29.23
N SER A 4 14.33 8.71 30.01
CA SER A 4 15.17 9.72 30.68
C SER A 4 16.33 10.22 29.80
N SER A 5 16.46 9.73 28.56
CA SER A 5 17.53 10.16 27.66
C SER A 5 17.28 11.56 27.08
N LYS A 6 18.31 12.13 26.44
CA LYS A 6 18.21 13.42 25.71
C LYS A 6 17.73 13.29 24.27
N LEU A 7 17.22 12.12 23.86
CA LEU A 7 16.66 11.88 22.53
C LEU A 7 15.38 12.68 22.31
N SER A 8 15.02 12.95 21.06
CA SER A 8 13.74 13.58 20.72
C SER A 8 12.56 12.68 21.10
N ASP A 9 11.41 13.25 21.36
CA ASP A 9 10.23 12.49 21.78
C ASP A 9 9.77 11.49 20.70
N GLY A 10 9.93 11.82 19.43
CA GLY A 10 9.63 10.90 18.33
C GLY A 10 10.53 9.65 18.33
N ILE A 11 11.83 9.81 18.59
CA ILE A 11 12.78 8.70 18.72
C ILE A 11 12.43 7.85 19.95
N LYS A 12 12.19 8.49 21.11
CA LYS A 12 11.79 7.80 22.33
C LYS A 12 10.55 6.95 22.13
N THR A 13 9.49 7.52 21.56
CA THR A 13 8.22 6.83 21.32
C THR A 13 8.42 5.61 20.42
N ARG A 14 9.12 5.76 19.30
CA ARG A 14 9.40 4.62 18.41
C ARG A 14 10.18 3.52 19.10
N ALA A 15 11.26 3.87 19.80
CA ALA A 15 12.08 2.90 20.50
C ALA A 15 11.29 2.17 21.61
N GLN A 16 10.51 2.89 22.40
CA GLN A 16 9.65 2.30 23.42
C GLN A 16 8.59 1.36 22.84
N THR A 17 7.99 1.71 21.70
CA THR A 17 7.03 0.85 21.01
C THR A 17 7.67 -0.47 20.56
N ILE A 18 8.90 -0.42 20.05
CA ILE A 18 9.63 -1.64 19.64
C ILE A 18 9.94 -2.50 20.86
N PHE A 19 10.42 -1.90 21.96
CA PHE A 19 10.67 -2.64 23.20
C PHE A 19 9.42 -3.22 23.83
N GLN A 20 8.30 -2.50 23.77
CA GLN A 20 7.01 -2.99 24.25
C GLN A 20 6.62 -4.27 23.49
N ARG A 21 6.69 -4.28 22.14
CA ARG A 21 6.40 -5.47 21.33
C ARG A 21 7.36 -6.63 21.63
N LEU A 22 8.63 -6.33 21.84
CA LEU A 22 9.61 -7.34 22.21
C LEU A 22 9.27 -7.95 23.58
N GLY A 23 8.95 -7.12 24.57
CA GLY A 23 8.52 -7.56 25.89
C GLY A 23 7.23 -8.36 25.89
N GLU A 24 6.25 -7.98 25.06
CA GLU A 24 5.01 -8.72 24.88
C GLU A 24 5.25 -10.11 24.29
N ALA A 25 6.14 -10.24 23.30
CA ALA A 25 6.51 -11.52 22.73
C ALA A 25 7.19 -12.43 23.77
N GLU A 26 8.14 -11.91 24.51
CA GLU A 26 8.85 -12.65 25.58
C GLU A 26 7.89 -13.05 26.73
N SER A 27 7.06 -12.10 27.19
CA SER A 27 6.01 -12.35 28.19
C SER A 27 5.12 -13.52 27.79
N LYS A 28 4.70 -13.57 26.54
CA LYS A 28 3.83 -14.61 26.00
C LYS A 28 4.54 -15.97 25.93
N ILE A 29 5.79 -16.00 25.49
CA ILE A 29 6.58 -17.24 25.37
C ILE A 29 6.88 -17.85 26.74
N HIS A 30 7.24 -16.98 27.72
CA HIS A 30 7.57 -17.42 29.07
C HIS A 30 6.34 -17.55 29.99
N ASN A 31 5.16 -17.15 29.51
CA ASN A 31 3.91 -17.12 30.27
C ASN A 31 4.05 -16.39 31.62
N ILE A 32 4.69 -15.21 31.59
CA ILE A 32 4.90 -14.34 32.75
C ILE A 32 4.37 -12.93 32.47
N PRO A 33 4.01 -12.12 33.49
CA PRO A 33 3.65 -10.73 33.30
C PRO A 33 4.78 -9.94 32.64
N ILE A 34 4.45 -8.96 31.80
CA ILE A 34 5.46 -8.18 31.04
C ILE A 34 6.43 -7.44 31.96
N GLU A 35 5.97 -7.01 33.13
CA GLU A 35 6.79 -6.35 34.15
C GLU A 35 7.87 -7.29 34.76
N SER A 36 7.68 -8.59 34.62
CA SER A 36 8.59 -9.65 35.10
C SER A 36 9.49 -10.19 34.02
N VAL A 37 9.41 -9.66 32.79
CA VAL A 37 10.26 -10.08 31.68
C VAL A 37 11.69 -9.63 31.96
N HIS A 38 12.60 -10.58 32.03
CA HIS A 38 14.03 -10.33 32.04
C HIS A 38 14.58 -10.69 30.65
N PHE A 39 15.14 -9.73 29.96
CA PHE A 39 15.77 -9.92 28.65
C PHE A 39 17.09 -10.68 28.78
N HIS A 40 17.01 -12.01 28.94
CA HIS A 40 18.19 -12.87 29.16
C HIS A 40 19.01 -13.13 27.89
N GLU A 41 18.33 -13.19 26.75
CA GLU A 41 18.92 -13.52 25.45
C GLU A 41 19.04 -12.32 24.53
N VAL A 42 18.16 -11.36 24.70
CA VAL A 42 18.25 -10.06 24.01
C VAL A 42 19.06 -9.17 24.96
N GLY A 43 20.39 -9.19 24.83
CA GLY A 43 21.31 -8.48 25.71
C GLY A 43 20.85 -7.04 25.95
N ALA A 44 20.52 -6.68 27.17
CA ALA A 44 19.82 -5.45 27.50
C ALA A 44 20.46 -4.18 26.91
N LEU A 45 21.79 -4.10 26.91
CA LEU A 45 22.51 -2.94 26.36
C LEU A 45 22.61 -2.98 24.85
N ASP A 46 22.84 -4.15 24.29
CA ASP A 46 22.99 -4.38 22.85
C ASP A 46 21.67 -4.03 22.12
N ALA A 47 20.54 -4.58 22.59
CA ALA A 47 19.23 -4.25 22.06
C ALA A 47 18.87 -2.74 22.19
N ILE A 48 19.30 -2.09 23.30
CA ILE A 48 19.09 -0.64 23.47
C ILE A 48 19.86 0.13 22.39
N VAL A 49 21.11 -0.23 22.14
CA VAL A 49 21.93 0.44 21.12
C VAL A 49 21.35 0.21 19.71
N ASP A 50 20.99 -1.02 19.37
CA ASP A 50 20.46 -1.38 18.07
C ASP A 50 19.12 -0.70 17.79
N ILE A 51 18.16 -0.79 18.70
CA ILE A 51 16.83 -0.22 18.55
C ILE A 51 16.87 1.29 18.53
N THR A 52 17.58 1.92 19.49
CA THR A 52 17.66 3.38 19.53
C THR A 52 18.48 3.93 18.38
N GLY A 53 19.59 3.26 18.01
CA GLY A 53 20.42 3.62 16.86
C GLY A 53 19.63 3.57 15.54
N PHE A 54 18.82 2.54 15.36
CA PHE A 54 17.93 2.46 14.21
C PHE A 54 16.91 3.61 14.19
N CYS A 55 16.25 3.90 15.31
CA CYS A 55 15.30 5.01 15.42
C CYS A 55 15.96 6.39 15.19
N ILE A 56 17.17 6.59 15.67
CA ILE A 56 17.97 7.80 15.40
C ILE A 56 18.28 7.90 13.89
N GLY A 57 18.70 6.79 13.28
CA GLY A 57 19.00 6.74 11.85
C GLY A 57 17.81 7.10 10.97
N ILE A 58 16.63 6.55 11.25
CA ILE A 58 15.39 6.88 10.55
C ILE A 58 15.05 8.37 10.68
N ASP A 59 15.13 8.90 11.88
CA ASP A 59 14.82 10.31 12.16
C ASP A 59 15.82 11.26 11.46
N ALA A 60 17.11 10.98 11.55
CA ALA A 60 18.17 11.76 10.91
C ALA A 60 18.09 11.73 9.37
N LEU A 61 17.69 10.60 8.79
CA LEU A 61 17.54 10.41 7.36
C LEU A 61 16.14 10.82 6.85
N LYS A 62 15.24 11.27 7.76
CA LYS A 62 13.87 11.71 7.45
C LYS A 62 13.08 10.65 6.69
N ILE A 63 13.17 9.40 7.13
CA ILE A 63 12.43 8.29 6.55
C ILE A 63 11.01 8.29 7.10
N ASP A 64 10.04 8.46 6.23
CA ASP A 64 8.61 8.48 6.53
C ASP A 64 7.95 7.12 6.32
N ARG A 65 8.52 6.25 5.47
CA ARG A 65 7.98 4.95 5.12
C ARG A 65 9.05 3.88 5.00
N ILE A 66 8.78 2.69 5.57
CA ILE A 66 9.67 1.53 5.47
C ILE A 66 8.92 0.39 4.80
N ILE A 67 9.50 -0.17 3.75
CA ILE A 67 9.00 -1.36 3.04
C ILE A 67 10.08 -2.43 3.14
N SER A 68 9.70 -3.61 3.62
CA SER A 68 10.59 -4.76 3.71
C SER A 68 10.34 -5.73 2.55
N SER A 69 11.40 -6.37 2.05
CA SER A 69 11.22 -7.62 1.30
C SER A 69 10.63 -8.71 2.22
N PRO A 70 10.09 -9.81 1.68
CA PRO A 70 9.86 -11.01 2.49
C PRO A 70 11.14 -11.37 3.24
N LEU A 71 11.02 -11.76 4.51
CA LEU A 71 12.16 -11.99 5.40
C LEU A 71 12.65 -13.43 5.28
N HIS A 72 13.93 -13.60 4.96
CA HIS A 72 14.57 -14.90 4.99
C HIS A 72 14.91 -15.29 6.43
N VAL A 73 14.14 -16.18 7.06
CA VAL A 73 14.32 -16.53 8.46
C VAL A 73 15.43 -17.58 8.70
N GLY A 74 15.84 -18.29 7.63
CA GLY A 74 16.72 -19.45 7.75
C GLY A 74 15.94 -20.74 8.05
N TYR A 75 16.64 -21.85 8.36
CA TYR A 75 16.04 -23.12 8.78
C TYR A 75 16.94 -23.85 9.78
N GLY A 76 16.46 -25.01 10.27
CA GLY A 76 17.19 -25.85 11.21
C GLY A 76 16.90 -25.51 12.67
N THR A 77 17.91 -25.64 13.52
CA THR A 77 17.81 -25.36 14.94
C THR A 77 18.96 -24.47 15.42
N PHE A 78 18.74 -23.76 16.52
CA PHE A 78 19.80 -23.05 17.22
C PHE A 78 19.79 -23.37 18.71
N LYS A 79 20.94 -23.23 19.35
CA LYS A 79 21.10 -23.47 20.79
C LYS A 79 21.16 -22.14 21.51
N CYS A 80 20.36 -22.01 22.56
CA CYS A 80 20.30 -20.84 23.43
C CYS A 80 20.36 -21.26 24.92
N ALA A 81 20.25 -20.32 25.85
CA ALA A 81 20.25 -20.60 27.28
C ALA A 81 19.13 -21.54 27.73
N HIS A 82 18.01 -21.57 27.02
CA HIS A 82 16.82 -22.38 27.32
C HIS A 82 16.79 -23.73 26.59
N GLY A 83 17.84 -24.08 25.82
CA GLY A 83 17.91 -25.33 25.09
C GLY A 83 18.08 -25.20 23.59
N VAL A 84 17.59 -26.18 22.83
CA VAL A 84 17.63 -26.21 21.36
C VAL A 84 16.24 -25.90 20.82
N TYR A 85 16.15 -24.87 19.99
CA TYR A 85 14.91 -24.42 19.40
C TYR A 85 14.96 -24.45 17.86
N PRO A 86 13.80 -24.60 17.19
CA PRO A 86 13.71 -24.47 15.74
C PRO A 86 13.91 -23.02 15.30
N VAL A 87 14.33 -22.83 14.05
CA VAL A 87 14.42 -21.53 13.40
C VAL A 87 13.14 -21.29 12.58
N PRO A 88 12.47 -20.10 12.73
CA PRO A 88 12.80 -19.03 13.67
C PRO A 88 12.47 -19.40 15.12
N GLY A 89 13.20 -18.80 16.06
CA GLY A 89 12.96 -19.00 17.50
C GLY A 89 11.55 -18.55 17.91
N PRO A 90 11.03 -19.03 19.06
CA PRO A 90 9.65 -18.76 19.49
C PRO A 90 9.32 -17.26 19.55
N ALA A 91 10.17 -16.43 20.14
CA ALA A 91 9.98 -14.99 20.24
C ALA A 91 10.02 -14.33 18.85
N THR A 92 10.97 -14.71 18.01
CA THR A 92 11.06 -14.25 16.62
C THR A 92 9.79 -14.61 15.82
N ALA A 93 9.29 -15.84 15.96
CA ALA A 93 8.08 -16.30 15.30
C ALA A 93 6.84 -15.50 15.74
N GLU A 94 6.72 -15.21 17.04
CA GLU A 94 5.61 -14.40 17.56
C GLU A 94 5.68 -12.95 17.05
N LEU A 95 6.85 -12.34 17.05
CA LEU A 95 7.08 -10.98 16.54
C LEU A 95 6.77 -10.86 15.04
N LEU A 96 7.01 -11.91 14.26
CA LEU A 96 6.81 -11.94 12.82
C LEU A 96 5.38 -12.32 12.40
N ARG A 97 4.43 -12.44 13.33
CA ARG A 97 3.02 -12.68 12.96
C ARG A 97 2.50 -11.57 12.04
N GLY A 98 1.98 -11.97 10.89
CA GLY A 98 1.51 -11.05 9.86
C GLY A 98 2.60 -10.53 8.91
N ALA A 99 3.88 -10.81 9.17
CA ALA A 99 4.96 -10.50 8.25
C ALA A 99 5.08 -11.58 7.15
N SER A 100 5.50 -11.18 5.96
CA SER A 100 5.84 -12.12 4.89
C SER A 100 7.23 -12.71 5.15
N ILE A 101 7.29 -14.03 5.36
CA ILE A 101 8.54 -14.75 5.65
C ILE A 101 8.75 -15.91 4.68
N TYR A 102 9.99 -16.32 4.53
CA TYR A 102 10.35 -17.56 3.81
C TYR A 102 11.61 -18.19 4.41
N ALA A 103 11.80 -19.48 4.17
CA ALA A 103 13.03 -20.22 4.46
C ALA A 103 13.61 -20.78 3.17
N LYS A 104 14.92 -20.73 3.02
CA LYS A 104 15.66 -21.29 1.90
C LYS A 104 17.01 -21.83 2.43
N ASP A 105 17.81 -22.44 1.64
CA ASP A 105 19.02 -23.23 1.82
C ASP A 105 20.12 -22.69 2.80
N ILE A 106 19.76 -21.95 3.84
CA ILE A 106 20.67 -21.41 4.85
C ILE A 106 20.31 -21.94 6.22
N GLU A 107 21.16 -22.80 6.75
CA GLU A 107 21.02 -23.32 8.11
C GLU A 107 21.45 -22.29 9.15
N GLY A 108 20.54 -21.95 10.05
CA GLY A 108 20.74 -20.99 11.13
C GLY A 108 19.74 -19.84 11.11
N GLU A 109 19.73 -19.09 12.20
CA GLU A 109 18.86 -17.92 12.37
C GLU A 109 19.41 -16.73 11.60
N LEU A 110 18.62 -16.20 10.66
CA LEU A 110 18.94 -15.01 9.87
C LEU A 110 18.17 -13.78 10.32
N VAL A 111 17.09 -13.95 11.07
CA VAL A 111 16.29 -12.87 11.64
C VAL A 111 16.26 -13.05 13.16
N THR A 112 16.95 -12.19 13.89
CA THR A 112 17.00 -12.22 15.35
C THR A 112 15.74 -11.60 15.96
N PRO A 113 15.42 -11.85 17.25
CA PRO A 113 14.30 -11.20 17.94
C PRO A 113 14.34 -9.68 17.83
N THR A 114 15.51 -9.04 18.02
CA THR A 114 15.70 -7.59 17.89
C THR A 114 15.36 -7.10 16.47
N GLY A 115 15.89 -7.76 15.45
CA GLY A 115 15.60 -7.43 14.05
C GLY A 115 14.12 -7.63 13.70
N ALA A 116 13.51 -8.70 14.19
CA ALA A 116 12.09 -8.98 14.04
C ALA A 116 11.23 -7.90 14.70
N ALA A 117 11.56 -7.47 15.93
CA ALA A 117 10.85 -6.42 16.64
C ALA A 117 10.90 -5.08 15.91
N ILE A 118 12.08 -4.68 15.41
CA ILE A 118 12.25 -3.46 14.63
C ILE A 118 11.39 -3.48 13.37
N ILE A 119 11.58 -4.51 12.53
CA ILE A 119 10.94 -4.52 11.21
C ILE A 119 9.43 -4.74 11.30
N SER A 120 8.95 -5.60 12.20
CA SER A 120 7.52 -5.84 12.37
C SER A 120 6.76 -4.66 12.99
N THR A 121 7.47 -3.78 13.71
CA THR A 121 6.87 -2.57 14.30
C THR A 121 6.82 -1.42 13.30
N LEU A 122 7.85 -1.26 12.47
CA LEU A 122 8.03 -0.05 11.67
C LEU A 122 7.76 -0.24 10.18
N ALA A 123 7.75 -1.48 9.66
CA ALA A 123 7.43 -1.70 8.26
C ALA A 123 5.96 -1.40 7.96
N SER A 124 5.72 -0.58 6.96
CA SER A 124 4.40 -0.27 6.43
C SER A 124 3.85 -1.39 5.54
N GLY A 125 4.70 -2.32 5.12
CA GLY A 125 4.34 -3.46 4.29
C GLY A 125 5.53 -4.32 3.89
N TYR A 126 5.21 -5.50 3.35
CA TYR A 126 6.18 -6.49 2.88
C TYR A 126 5.94 -6.77 1.40
N GLY A 127 7.00 -6.80 0.59
CA GLY A 127 6.86 -7.08 -0.82
C GLY A 127 8.14 -6.83 -1.62
N ARG A 128 7.96 -6.65 -2.92
CA ARG A 128 9.06 -6.32 -3.84
C ARG A 128 9.52 -4.88 -3.60
N LEU A 129 10.76 -4.60 -4.00
CA LEU A 129 11.27 -3.22 -4.03
C LEU A 129 10.28 -2.34 -4.82
N PRO A 130 9.71 -1.29 -4.22
CA PRO A 130 8.81 -0.39 -4.93
C PRO A 130 9.57 0.32 -6.06
N GLN A 131 8.85 0.80 -7.04
CA GLN A 131 9.45 1.67 -8.04
C GLN A 131 9.86 2.98 -7.36
N MET A 132 11.16 3.27 -7.39
CA MET A 132 11.72 4.41 -6.68
C MET A 132 12.97 4.95 -7.36
N LYS A 133 13.22 6.23 -7.15
CA LYS A 133 14.51 6.83 -7.49
C LYS A 133 15.45 6.60 -6.31
N ILE A 134 16.45 5.75 -6.50
CA ILE A 134 17.43 5.42 -5.47
C ILE A 134 18.36 6.61 -5.27
N GLU A 135 18.54 7.02 -4.01
CA GLU A 135 19.47 8.08 -3.61
C GLU A 135 20.67 7.53 -2.85
N ARG A 136 20.45 6.56 -1.97
CA ARG A 136 21.49 5.97 -1.13
C ARG A 136 21.28 4.48 -0.97
N ILE A 137 22.39 3.76 -0.81
CA ILE A 137 22.40 2.32 -0.52
C ILE A 137 23.36 2.10 0.64
N GLY A 138 22.94 1.34 1.64
CA GLY A 138 23.75 0.91 2.75
C GLY A 138 23.68 -0.60 2.94
N TYR A 139 24.74 -1.16 3.54
CA TYR A 139 24.84 -2.58 3.87
C TYR A 139 25.25 -2.75 5.32
N GLY A 140 24.54 -3.61 6.05
CA GLY A 140 24.96 -4.12 7.34
C GLY A 140 25.36 -5.58 7.20
N ALA A 141 26.58 -5.93 7.65
CA ALA A 141 27.10 -7.29 7.56
C ALA A 141 27.02 -8.00 8.92
N GLY A 142 26.47 -9.22 8.93
CA GLY A 142 26.54 -10.10 10.07
C GLY A 142 27.91 -10.79 10.19
N THR A 143 28.24 -11.29 11.37
CA THR A 143 29.55 -11.94 11.66
C THR A 143 29.63 -13.38 11.14
N ARG A 144 28.51 -14.04 10.94
CA ARG A 144 28.49 -15.44 10.43
C ARG A 144 28.75 -15.46 8.95
N THR A 145 29.57 -16.41 8.49
CA THR A 145 29.84 -16.65 7.09
C THR A 145 29.08 -17.87 6.60
N TYR A 146 28.38 -17.73 5.48
CA TYR A 146 27.66 -18.84 4.82
C TYR A 146 28.25 -19.08 3.44
N PRO A 147 28.46 -20.34 3.02
CA PRO A 147 28.93 -20.66 1.68
C PRO A 147 27.97 -20.12 0.61
N ASN A 148 28.48 -19.39 -0.33
CA ASN A 148 27.73 -18.83 -1.48
C ASN A 148 26.52 -17.93 -1.12
N PHE A 149 26.46 -17.44 0.12
CA PHE A 149 25.40 -16.53 0.55
C PHE A 149 25.96 -15.36 1.37
N PRO A 150 25.79 -14.13 0.90
CA PRO A 150 26.23 -12.95 1.64
C PRO A 150 25.32 -12.71 2.84
N ASN A 151 25.89 -12.76 4.04
CA ASN A 151 25.16 -12.43 5.28
C ASN A 151 25.10 -10.93 5.47
N VAL A 152 24.28 -10.27 4.65
CA VAL A 152 24.13 -8.82 4.66
C VAL A 152 22.67 -8.39 4.61
N LEU A 153 22.35 -7.33 5.35
CA LEU A 153 21.13 -6.57 5.19
C LEU A 153 21.42 -5.38 4.27
N ARG A 154 20.63 -5.22 3.22
CA ARG A 154 20.71 -4.06 2.32
C ARG A 154 19.58 -3.09 2.62
N ALA A 155 19.92 -1.84 2.91
CA ALA A 155 18.99 -0.72 2.99
C ALA A 155 19.11 0.14 1.73
N VAL A 156 17.97 0.47 1.14
CA VAL A 156 17.88 1.36 -0.03
C VAL A 156 17.03 2.55 0.37
N ILE A 157 17.56 3.74 0.23
CA ILE A 157 16.88 5.00 0.51
C ILE A 157 16.66 5.75 -0.78
N GLY A 158 15.49 6.35 -0.93
CA GLY A 158 15.13 7.17 -2.08
C GLY A 158 13.68 7.56 -2.07
N GLU A 159 13.27 8.28 -3.08
CA GLU A 159 11.89 8.71 -3.26
C GLU A 159 11.10 7.60 -3.95
N VAL A 160 10.04 7.12 -3.30
CA VAL A 160 9.08 6.23 -3.95
C VAL A 160 8.36 7.06 -5.01
N MET A 161 8.45 6.62 -6.26
CA MET A 161 7.68 7.24 -7.33
C MET A 161 6.21 7.02 -6.99
N SER A 162 5.48 8.11 -6.75
CA SER A 162 4.05 8.05 -6.47
C SER A 162 3.33 7.40 -7.66
N ASP A 163 2.23 6.71 -7.41
CA ASP A 163 1.38 6.16 -8.49
C ASP A 163 0.93 7.24 -9.49
N VAL A 164 1.11 8.51 -9.13
CA VAL A 164 0.86 9.68 -9.97
C VAL A 164 1.91 9.83 -11.11
N ASP A 165 3.13 9.28 -10.94
CA ASP A 165 4.19 9.31 -11.97
C ASP A 165 4.31 7.97 -12.72
N ARG A 166 3.40 7.01 -12.47
CA ARG A 166 3.39 5.73 -13.16
C ARG A 166 2.61 5.79 -14.46
N THR A 167 3.29 5.63 -15.56
CA THR A 167 2.76 5.03 -16.77
C THR A 167 3.75 3.93 -17.22
N PRO A 168 3.33 2.70 -17.45
CA PRO A 168 2.00 2.11 -17.33
C PRO A 168 1.72 1.45 -15.95
N SER A 169 0.48 1.44 -15.49
CA SER A 169 0.04 0.62 -14.35
C SER A 169 -0.48 -0.72 -14.81
N THR A 170 -0.12 -1.80 -14.13
CA THR A 170 -0.72 -3.12 -14.37
C THR A 170 -2.07 -3.21 -13.67
N ILE A 171 -3.07 -3.70 -14.39
CA ILE A 171 -4.39 -4.03 -13.84
C ILE A 171 -4.68 -5.50 -14.14
N THR A 172 -5.48 -6.13 -13.30
CA THR A 172 -6.07 -7.43 -13.61
C THR A 172 -7.49 -7.23 -14.14
N VAL A 173 -7.75 -7.81 -15.32
CA VAL A 173 -9.07 -7.90 -15.93
C VAL A 173 -9.65 -9.26 -15.58
N ILE A 174 -10.82 -9.29 -14.92
CA ILE A 174 -11.54 -10.51 -14.56
C ILE A 174 -12.83 -10.55 -15.40
N GLU A 175 -13.11 -11.69 -16.03
CA GLU A 175 -14.28 -11.85 -16.88
C GLU A 175 -15.04 -13.13 -16.57
N ALA A 176 -16.37 -13.05 -16.65
CA ALA A 176 -17.27 -14.19 -16.56
C ALA A 176 -18.41 -14.07 -17.57
N ASN A 177 -18.79 -15.19 -18.20
CA ASN A 177 -19.98 -15.26 -19.04
C ASN A 177 -21.13 -15.87 -18.23
N ILE A 178 -22.26 -15.18 -18.14
CA ILE A 178 -23.40 -15.53 -17.28
C ILE A 178 -24.69 -15.50 -18.10
N ASP A 179 -25.44 -16.62 -18.14
CA ASP A 179 -26.69 -16.77 -18.91
C ASP A 179 -27.93 -17.16 -18.06
N ASP A 180 -27.74 -17.17 -16.70
CA ASP A 180 -28.76 -17.69 -15.78
C ASP A 180 -28.90 -16.83 -14.49
N LEU A 181 -28.41 -15.58 -14.51
CA LEU A 181 -28.49 -14.66 -13.37
C LEU A 181 -29.69 -13.70 -13.52
N ASN A 182 -30.36 -13.43 -12.40
CA ASN A 182 -31.36 -12.37 -12.35
C ASN A 182 -30.71 -11.00 -12.62
N ALA A 183 -31.29 -10.25 -13.57
CA ALA A 183 -30.77 -8.97 -14.02
C ALA A 183 -30.59 -7.92 -12.88
N GLN A 184 -31.39 -8.00 -11.83
CA GLN A 184 -31.26 -7.09 -10.66
C GLN A 184 -29.95 -7.27 -9.88
N VAL A 185 -29.37 -8.48 -9.90
CA VAL A 185 -28.12 -8.76 -9.18
C VAL A 185 -26.94 -8.04 -9.80
N PHE A 186 -26.96 -7.77 -11.11
CA PHE A 186 -25.87 -7.04 -11.76
C PHE A 186 -25.70 -5.63 -11.22
N GLY A 187 -26.81 -4.91 -10.94
CA GLY A 187 -26.75 -3.58 -10.33
C GLY A 187 -26.16 -3.63 -8.91
N PHE A 188 -26.63 -4.57 -8.10
CA PHE A 188 -26.10 -4.79 -6.75
C PHE A 188 -24.60 -5.14 -6.76
N LEU A 189 -24.19 -6.03 -7.65
CA LEU A 189 -22.77 -6.42 -7.78
C LEU A 189 -21.90 -5.25 -8.23
N LEU A 190 -22.37 -4.38 -9.10
CA LEU A 190 -21.65 -3.19 -9.55
C LEU A 190 -21.33 -2.27 -8.36
N ASP A 191 -22.36 -1.90 -7.60
CA ASP A 191 -22.18 -1.02 -6.45
C ASP A 191 -21.26 -1.64 -5.40
N LYS A 192 -21.43 -2.93 -5.13
CA LYS A 192 -20.63 -3.66 -4.16
C LYS A 192 -19.17 -3.81 -4.58
N ALA A 193 -18.91 -4.16 -5.84
CA ALA A 193 -17.55 -4.29 -6.36
C ALA A 193 -16.78 -2.97 -6.29
N LEU A 194 -17.40 -1.85 -6.66
CA LEU A 194 -16.80 -0.52 -6.54
C LEU A 194 -16.53 -0.14 -5.09
N ALA A 195 -17.46 -0.41 -4.18
CA ALA A 195 -17.28 -0.18 -2.75
C ALA A 195 -16.16 -1.04 -2.14
N GLU A 196 -15.93 -2.25 -2.66
CA GLU A 196 -14.88 -3.16 -2.22
C GLU A 196 -13.52 -2.92 -2.90
N GLY A 197 -13.41 -1.94 -3.82
CA GLY A 197 -12.14 -1.47 -4.38
C GLY A 197 -11.89 -1.88 -5.84
N ALA A 198 -12.90 -2.39 -6.56
CA ALA A 198 -12.78 -2.54 -8.00
C ALA A 198 -12.48 -1.18 -8.65
N LEU A 199 -11.61 -1.19 -9.66
CA LEU A 199 -11.29 0.02 -10.42
C LEU A 199 -12.39 0.38 -11.42
N ASP A 200 -13.06 -0.64 -11.95
CA ASP A 200 -14.20 -0.51 -12.85
C ASP A 200 -14.94 -1.86 -12.92
N ILE A 201 -16.23 -1.82 -13.27
CA ILE A 201 -17.03 -3.00 -13.57
C ILE A 201 -18.10 -2.63 -14.60
N PHE A 202 -18.25 -3.43 -15.63
CA PHE A 202 -19.25 -3.20 -16.67
C PHE A 202 -19.74 -4.51 -17.27
N TYR A 203 -20.85 -4.42 -18.00
CA TYR A 203 -21.57 -5.55 -18.53
C TYR A 203 -21.77 -5.40 -20.03
N THR A 204 -21.42 -6.46 -20.79
CA THR A 204 -21.60 -6.52 -22.23
C THR A 204 -22.61 -7.61 -22.59
N PRO A 205 -23.73 -7.32 -23.26
CA PRO A 205 -24.63 -8.34 -23.77
C PRO A 205 -23.90 -9.25 -24.75
N VAL A 206 -24.11 -10.57 -24.62
CA VAL A 206 -23.49 -11.58 -25.47
C VAL A 206 -24.49 -12.66 -25.82
N GLN A 207 -24.30 -13.31 -26.99
CA GLN A 207 -25.01 -14.52 -27.35
C GLN A 207 -24.13 -15.73 -27.01
N MET A 208 -24.64 -16.60 -26.15
CA MET A 208 -23.92 -17.77 -25.65
C MET A 208 -24.32 -19.05 -26.39
N LYS A 209 -23.64 -20.18 -26.09
CA LYS A 209 -23.97 -21.51 -26.60
C LYS A 209 -25.45 -21.84 -26.34
N LYS A 210 -26.01 -22.73 -27.17
CA LYS A 210 -27.45 -23.12 -27.13
C LYS A 210 -28.38 -21.94 -27.41
N ASN A 211 -27.87 -20.92 -28.10
CA ASN A 211 -28.60 -19.72 -28.48
C ASN A 211 -29.24 -18.97 -27.32
N ARG A 212 -28.52 -18.90 -26.15
CA ARG A 212 -28.97 -18.18 -24.96
C ARG A 212 -28.42 -16.77 -24.92
N PRO A 213 -29.27 -15.76 -24.70
CA PRO A 213 -28.77 -14.45 -24.35
C PRO A 213 -28.07 -14.53 -23.01
N GLY A 214 -26.97 -13.81 -22.86
CA GLY A 214 -26.20 -13.75 -21.61
C GLY A 214 -25.47 -12.44 -21.47
N VAL A 215 -24.68 -12.33 -20.44
CA VAL A 215 -23.90 -11.14 -20.09
C VAL A 215 -22.45 -11.54 -19.90
N LEU A 216 -21.54 -10.84 -20.57
CA LEU A 216 -20.13 -10.83 -20.22
C LEU A 216 -19.92 -9.77 -19.13
N LEU A 217 -19.67 -10.23 -17.91
CA LEU A 217 -19.19 -9.41 -16.82
C LEU A 217 -17.69 -9.16 -17.02
N THR A 218 -17.26 -7.90 -16.94
CA THR A 218 -15.85 -7.49 -16.92
C THR A 218 -15.61 -6.62 -15.71
N LEU A 219 -14.66 -7.02 -14.87
CA LEU A 219 -14.22 -6.29 -13.67
C LEU A 219 -12.73 -5.99 -13.77
N LEU A 220 -12.37 -4.75 -13.48
CA LEU A 220 -10.98 -4.29 -13.42
C LEU A 220 -10.58 -4.08 -11.97
N CYS A 221 -9.45 -4.64 -11.56
CA CYS A 221 -8.92 -4.44 -10.22
C CYS A 221 -7.39 -4.32 -10.23
N ARG A 222 -6.81 -4.01 -9.07
CA ARG A 222 -5.36 -4.14 -8.88
C ARG A 222 -4.98 -5.61 -8.82
N PRO A 223 -3.77 -6.01 -9.25
CA PRO A 223 -3.34 -7.41 -9.19
C PRO A 223 -3.42 -8.03 -7.78
N GLU A 224 -3.17 -7.23 -6.75
CA GLU A 224 -3.27 -7.64 -5.35
C GLU A 224 -4.70 -7.91 -4.88
N ASP A 225 -5.71 -7.28 -5.52
CA ASP A 225 -7.14 -7.43 -5.17
C ASP A 225 -7.83 -8.56 -5.96
N ARG A 226 -7.12 -9.24 -6.86
CA ARG A 226 -7.68 -10.26 -7.76
C ARG A 226 -8.45 -11.35 -7.03
N GLU A 227 -7.86 -11.94 -6.00
CA GLU A 227 -8.49 -13.05 -5.26
C GLU A 227 -9.79 -12.60 -4.59
N LYS A 228 -9.77 -11.46 -3.93
CA LYS A 228 -10.94 -10.85 -3.31
C LYS A 228 -12.07 -10.60 -4.32
N MET A 229 -11.73 -10.07 -5.50
CA MET A 229 -12.72 -9.78 -6.54
C MET A 229 -13.28 -11.07 -7.18
N CYS A 230 -12.46 -12.11 -7.36
CA CYS A 230 -12.93 -13.42 -7.80
C CYS A 230 -13.92 -14.03 -6.81
N GLU A 231 -13.62 -13.99 -5.51
CA GLU A 231 -14.52 -14.47 -4.45
C GLU A 231 -15.84 -13.70 -4.41
N LEU A 232 -15.79 -12.37 -4.61
CA LEU A 232 -16.99 -11.55 -4.72
C LEU A 232 -17.88 -12.00 -5.88
N ILE A 233 -17.31 -12.19 -7.08
CA ILE A 233 -18.05 -12.65 -8.25
C ILE A 233 -18.67 -14.03 -8.00
N PHE A 234 -17.94 -14.99 -7.45
CA PHE A 234 -18.48 -16.33 -7.15
C PHE A 234 -19.59 -16.29 -6.11
N ARG A 235 -19.51 -15.42 -5.13
CA ARG A 235 -20.51 -15.31 -4.07
C ARG A 235 -21.80 -14.66 -4.55
N GLU A 236 -21.70 -13.66 -5.40
CA GLU A 236 -22.85 -12.82 -5.80
C GLU A 236 -23.47 -13.24 -7.15
N THR A 237 -22.88 -14.19 -7.87
CA THR A 237 -23.37 -14.63 -9.17
C THR A 237 -23.53 -16.14 -9.25
N THR A 238 -24.16 -16.62 -10.33
CA THR A 238 -24.31 -18.05 -10.63
C THR A 238 -23.08 -18.64 -11.32
N THR A 239 -22.07 -17.82 -11.67
CA THR A 239 -20.92 -18.34 -12.39
C THR A 239 -20.10 -19.30 -11.54
N ILE A 240 -19.63 -20.38 -12.14
CA ILE A 240 -18.75 -21.38 -11.54
C ILE A 240 -17.29 -21.23 -12.00
N GLY A 241 -17.01 -20.23 -12.82
CA GLY A 241 -15.68 -19.98 -13.33
C GLY A 241 -15.47 -18.58 -13.84
N VAL A 242 -14.31 -18.02 -13.56
CA VAL A 242 -13.83 -16.74 -14.07
C VAL A 242 -12.55 -16.96 -14.86
N ARG A 243 -12.28 -16.10 -15.81
CA ARG A 243 -10.97 -15.98 -16.44
C ARG A 243 -10.37 -14.62 -16.11
N TYR A 244 -9.07 -14.54 -16.00
CA TYR A 244 -8.40 -13.26 -15.74
C TYR A 244 -7.08 -13.18 -16.50
N ARG A 245 -6.63 -11.94 -16.69
CA ARG A 245 -5.35 -11.59 -17.29
C ARG A 245 -4.87 -10.27 -16.72
N ASP A 246 -3.56 -10.09 -16.71
CA ASP A 246 -2.95 -8.82 -16.35
C ASP A 246 -2.71 -8.00 -17.62
N GLU A 247 -3.13 -6.73 -17.60
CA GLU A 247 -2.97 -5.79 -18.71
C GLU A 247 -2.23 -4.54 -18.25
N GLN A 248 -1.45 -3.97 -19.16
CA GLN A 248 -0.82 -2.67 -18.94
C GLN A 248 -1.81 -1.56 -19.26
N ARG A 249 -1.88 -0.57 -18.37
CA ARG A 249 -2.75 0.59 -18.51
C ARG A 249 -1.95 1.87 -18.37
N GLU A 250 -2.09 2.77 -19.31
CA GLU A 250 -1.56 4.13 -19.22
C GLU A 250 -2.61 5.08 -18.66
N ILE A 251 -2.22 5.92 -17.70
CA ILE A 251 -3.11 6.90 -17.06
C ILE A 251 -2.42 8.26 -17.09
N LEU A 252 -3.17 9.29 -17.48
CA LEU A 252 -2.71 10.66 -17.34
C LEU A 252 -2.66 11.07 -15.86
N ARG A 253 -1.72 11.90 -15.50
CA ARG A 253 -1.65 12.50 -14.17
C ARG A 253 -2.91 13.29 -13.90
N ARG A 254 -3.55 13.07 -12.74
CA ARG A 254 -4.80 13.73 -12.36
C ARG A 254 -4.59 14.62 -11.14
N GLU A 255 -5.19 15.80 -11.19
CA GLU A 255 -5.28 16.72 -10.08
C GLU A 255 -6.68 17.34 -10.03
N HIS A 256 -7.07 17.87 -8.88
CA HIS A 256 -8.33 18.58 -8.73
C HIS A 256 -8.05 20.05 -8.38
N LEU A 257 -8.77 20.93 -9.05
CA LEU A 257 -8.77 22.35 -8.75
C LEU A 257 -10.20 22.80 -8.44
N SER A 258 -10.41 23.39 -7.28
CA SER A 258 -11.71 23.96 -6.94
C SER A 258 -11.89 25.34 -7.56
N VAL A 259 -13.06 25.55 -8.15
CA VAL A 259 -13.51 26.83 -8.69
C VAL A 259 -14.80 27.28 -8.02
N GLU A 260 -14.92 28.59 -7.82
CA GLU A 260 -16.14 29.21 -7.29
C GLU A 260 -17.11 29.49 -8.44
N THR A 261 -18.37 29.13 -8.27
CA THR A 261 -19.46 29.39 -9.23
C THR A 261 -20.66 30.05 -8.54
N ALA A 262 -21.64 30.49 -9.31
CA ALA A 262 -22.92 30.93 -8.77
C ALA A 262 -23.69 29.84 -8.00
N TYR A 263 -23.29 28.57 -8.15
CA TYR A 263 -23.89 27.39 -7.50
C TYR A 263 -23.00 26.81 -6.39
N GLY A 264 -21.99 27.58 -5.93
CA GLY A 264 -21.02 27.15 -4.94
C GLY A 264 -19.72 26.60 -5.54
N GLN A 265 -18.95 25.93 -4.69
CA GLN A 265 -17.63 25.41 -5.05
C GLN A 265 -17.75 24.08 -5.80
N ILE A 266 -17.14 23.99 -6.98
CA ILE A 266 -17.12 22.79 -7.84
C ILE A 266 -15.66 22.40 -8.10
N ARG A 267 -15.34 21.14 -7.95
CA ARG A 267 -14.01 20.60 -8.31
C ARG A 267 -13.94 20.35 -9.81
N ILE A 268 -12.83 20.79 -10.40
CA ILE A 268 -12.45 20.46 -11.78
C ILE A 268 -11.36 19.38 -11.73
N LYS A 269 -11.64 18.25 -12.34
CA LYS A 269 -10.64 17.21 -12.58
C LYS A 269 -9.80 17.61 -13.79
N ILE A 270 -8.49 17.70 -13.61
CA ILE A 270 -7.53 18.07 -14.64
C ILE A 270 -6.62 16.88 -14.91
N ALA A 271 -6.48 16.49 -16.17
CA ALA A 271 -5.56 15.47 -16.62
C ALA A 271 -4.38 16.13 -17.36
N ARG A 272 -3.14 15.77 -16.92
CA ARG A 272 -1.91 16.30 -17.51
C ARG A 272 -1.11 15.19 -18.19
N GLY A 273 -0.46 15.55 -19.29
CA GLY A 273 0.56 14.74 -19.91
C GLY A 273 1.88 14.71 -19.12
N GLN A 274 2.82 13.89 -19.56
CA GLN A 274 4.16 13.78 -18.96
C GLN A 274 4.94 15.10 -19.02
N ASP A 275 4.68 15.94 -20.01
CA ASP A 275 5.25 17.27 -20.18
C ASP A 275 4.59 18.35 -19.30
N GLY A 276 3.64 17.98 -18.45
CA GLY A 276 2.89 18.87 -17.57
C GLY A 276 1.76 19.63 -18.25
N ARG A 277 1.58 19.52 -19.57
CA ARG A 277 0.48 20.18 -20.27
C ARG A 277 -0.85 19.60 -19.90
N VAL A 278 -1.86 20.45 -19.79
CA VAL A 278 -3.25 20.02 -19.62
C VAL A 278 -3.72 19.34 -20.90
N ILE A 279 -4.09 18.07 -20.80
CA ILE A 279 -4.64 17.28 -21.91
C ILE A 279 -6.16 17.31 -21.87
N ASN A 280 -6.74 17.20 -20.65
CA ASN A 280 -8.19 17.21 -20.47
C ASN A 280 -8.55 17.84 -19.13
N TYR A 281 -9.75 18.42 -19.06
CA TYR A 281 -10.34 18.93 -17.83
C TYR A 281 -11.86 18.82 -17.88
N ALA A 282 -12.47 18.49 -16.75
CA ALA A 282 -13.92 18.38 -16.62
C ALA A 282 -14.36 18.64 -15.17
N PRO A 283 -15.52 19.25 -14.94
CA PRO A 283 -16.12 19.34 -13.62
C PRO A 283 -16.44 17.95 -13.06
N GLU A 284 -16.25 17.76 -11.75
CA GLU A 284 -16.68 16.55 -11.08
C GLU A 284 -18.21 16.44 -11.11
N PHE A 285 -18.70 15.35 -11.68
CA PHE A 285 -20.13 15.16 -11.91
C PHE A 285 -20.95 15.19 -10.62
N GLU A 286 -20.47 14.55 -9.57
CA GLU A 286 -21.18 14.48 -8.29
C GLU A 286 -21.30 15.87 -7.61
N ASP A 287 -20.28 16.72 -7.74
CA ASP A 287 -20.34 18.09 -7.25
C ASP A 287 -21.40 18.88 -8.04
N CYS A 288 -21.41 18.73 -9.37
CA CYS A 288 -22.40 19.38 -10.23
C CYS A 288 -23.83 18.88 -9.96
N ARG A 289 -24.00 17.59 -9.74
CA ARG A 289 -25.31 16.97 -9.42
C ARG A 289 -25.83 17.51 -8.10
N ALA A 290 -25.02 17.49 -7.05
CA ALA A 290 -25.40 17.98 -5.72
C ALA A 290 -25.77 19.49 -5.75
N ALA A 291 -24.98 20.30 -6.47
CA ALA A 291 -25.27 21.71 -6.64
C ALA A 291 -26.55 21.96 -7.45
N ALA A 292 -26.77 21.19 -8.51
CA ALA A 292 -27.98 21.29 -9.33
C ALA A 292 -29.26 20.94 -8.54
N GLU A 293 -29.20 19.87 -7.75
CA GLU A 293 -30.30 19.47 -6.84
C GLU A 293 -30.58 20.56 -5.78
N LEU A 294 -29.55 21.13 -5.18
CA LEU A 294 -29.66 22.18 -4.17
C LEU A 294 -30.31 23.46 -4.71
N HIS A 295 -29.92 23.84 -5.94
CA HIS A 295 -30.34 25.11 -6.55
C HIS A 295 -31.57 24.96 -7.49
N GLY A 296 -32.05 23.73 -7.72
CA GLY A 296 -33.19 23.48 -8.59
C GLY A 296 -32.94 23.80 -10.06
N VAL A 297 -31.70 23.65 -10.55
CA VAL A 297 -31.28 23.96 -11.93
C VAL A 297 -30.81 22.71 -12.65
N ALA A 298 -30.66 22.80 -13.98
CA ALA A 298 -30.15 21.68 -14.73
C ALA A 298 -28.64 21.43 -14.43
N VAL A 299 -28.22 20.17 -14.29
CA VAL A 299 -26.82 19.80 -14.06
C VAL A 299 -25.88 20.44 -15.09
N ARG A 300 -26.33 20.52 -16.35
CA ARG A 300 -25.59 21.16 -17.46
C ARG A 300 -25.27 22.62 -17.20
N GLU A 301 -26.16 23.36 -16.54
CA GLU A 301 -25.93 24.78 -16.22
C GLU A 301 -24.79 24.91 -15.23
N VAL A 302 -24.76 24.06 -14.19
CA VAL A 302 -23.68 24.02 -13.21
C VAL A 302 -22.35 23.63 -13.87
N GLN A 303 -22.36 22.63 -14.78
CA GLN A 303 -21.17 22.23 -15.52
C GLN A 303 -20.59 23.37 -16.37
N ILE A 304 -21.45 24.12 -17.09
CA ILE A 304 -21.03 25.26 -17.89
C ILE A 304 -20.44 26.35 -16.98
N ALA A 305 -21.09 26.70 -15.87
CA ALA A 305 -20.59 27.68 -14.92
C ALA A 305 -19.22 27.31 -14.37
N ALA A 306 -19.03 26.03 -14.01
CA ALA A 306 -17.76 25.52 -13.51
C ALA A 306 -16.63 25.56 -14.56
N LEU A 307 -16.94 25.22 -15.81
CA LEU A 307 -15.96 25.30 -16.91
C LEU A 307 -15.57 26.76 -17.20
N ASN A 308 -16.53 27.69 -17.23
CA ASN A 308 -16.25 29.11 -17.43
C ASN A 308 -15.37 29.67 -16.31
N ALA A 309 -15.67 29.35 -15.06
CA ALA A 309 -14.86 29.78 -13.91
C ALA A 309 -13.42 29.21 -13.99
N TYR A 310 -13.25 27.98 -14.42
CA TYR A 310 -11.93 27.38 -14.64
C TYR A 310 -11.14 28.12 -15.74
N LEU A 311 -11.75 28.34 -16.89
CA LEU A 311 -11.10 28.97 -18.04
C LEU A 311 -10.71 30.45 -17.71
N SER A 312 -11.55 31.17 -17.02
CA SER A 312 -11.22 32.54 -16.56
C SER A 312 -9.99 32.54 -15.62
N LYS A 313 -9.98 31.65 -14.65
CA LYS A 313 -8.86 31.53 -13.69
C LYS A 313 -7.53 31.17 -14.35
N THR A 314 -7.56 30.35 -15.42
CA THR A 314 -6.35 29.95 -16.15
C THR A 314 -5.87 31.02 -17.14
N SER A 315 -6.75 31.87 -17.70
CA SER A 315 -6.42 32.99 -18.55
C SER A 315 -5.67 34.08 -17.80
N ASP A 316 -6.08 34.40 -16.57
CA ASP A 316 -5.45 35.42 -15.72
C ASP A 316 -4.01 35.01 -15.29
N THR A 317 -3.73 33.71 -15.14
CA THR A 317 -2.39 33.20 -14.82
C THR A 317 -1.41 33.29 -16.00
N CYS A 318 -1.90 33.36 -17.23
CA CYS A 318 -1.06 33.45 -18.43
C CYS A 318 -0.63 34.92 -18.69
N HIS A 319 -1.41 35.90 -18.28
CA HIS A 319 -1.11 37.35 -18.48
C HIS A 319 -0.17 37.92 -17.41
N SER A 320 -0.04 37.31 -16.25
CA SER A 320 0.81 37.80 -15.15
C SER A 320 2.30 37.44 -15.30
N LYS A 321 2.72 36.72 -16.36
CA LYS A 321 4.14 36.35 -16.63
C LYS A 321 4.82 37.13 -17.74
N VAL A 322 4.20 38.18 -18.27
CA VAL A 322 4.82 39.11 -19.24
C VAL A 322 4.91 40.50 -18.62
N THR A 323 5.88 40.71 -17.76
CA THR A 323 6.43 42.04 -17.49
C THR A 323 7.62 42.22 -18.40
N PRO A 324 7.64 43.20 -19.32
CA PRO A 324 8.84 43.53 -20.07
C PRO A 324 9.80 44.28 -19.14
N SER A 325 11.03 43.79 -19.13
CA SER A 325 12.20 44.51 -18.60
C SER A 325 12.65 45.60 -19.57
#